data_2db08780932317eb424b0df437b32146
#
_entry.id   2db08780932317eb424b0df437b32146
#
_cell.length_a   1.000
_cell.length_b   1.000
_cell.length_c   1.000
_cell.angle_alpha   90.00
_cell.angle_beta   90.00
_cell.angle_gamma   90.00
#
_symmetry.space_group_name_H-M   'P 1'
#
loop_
_entity.id
_entity.type
_entity.pdbx_description
1 polymer ?
#
loop_
_entity_poly.entity_id
_entity_poly.type
_entity_poly.pdbx_seq_one_letter_code
_entity_poly.pdbx_strand_id
1 'polypeptide(L)'
;MGTNYYIMNRKKFELDQKIDELLRSKNVDSIQQKIQDLINKEYEDIIKVLDENKLENIKESFNDKIEEMLDSIASNLRYGLDYPLSIQEREAKHIGKSSWGWLFNFQDQDEWHSYEQFKNYITNKDNMKDKIIINEYNEKLTPKEMLKIIDDKQKDKRNHENPDNFHYCRNVDGYRFSSGDFS
;
A
#
# COMPACT_ATOMS: atom_id res chain seq x y z
N MET A 1 10.99 -5.59 16.81
CA MET A 1 9.98 -5.34 15.78
C MET A 1 10.60 -4.48 14.68
N GLY A 2 10.20 -4.66 13.45
CA GLY A 2 10.63 -3.85 12.31
C GLY A 2 9.46 -3.11 11.71
N THR A 3 9.72 -2.12 10.86
CA THR A 3 8.71 -1.34 10.15
C THR A 3 8.82 -1.61 8.66
N ASN A 4 7.72 -2.01 8.03
CA ASN A 4 7.62 -2.20 6.59
C ASN A 4 7.23 -0.90 5.90
N TYR A 5 7.73 -0.71 4.67
CA TYR A 5 7.48 0.48 3.85
C TYR A 5 6.99 0.09 2.47
N TYR A 6 6.08 0.89 1.92
CA TYR A 6 5.37 0.58 0.68
C TYR A 6 5.23 1.81 -0.22
N ILE A 7 5.16 1.57 -1.54
CA ILE A 7 4.69 2.56 -2.52
C ILE A 7 3.33 2.11 -3.03
N MET A 8 2.36 3.00 -3.02
CA MET A 8 1.03 2.71 -3.53
C MET A 8 0.39 3.89 -4.26
N ASN A 9 -0.70 3.64 -4.97
CA ASN A 9 -1.48 4.69 -5.62
C ASN A 9 -2.11 5.61 -4.57
N ARG A 10 -1.95 6.92 -4.73
CA ARG A 10 -2.44 7.94 -3.80
C ARG A 10 -3.95 7.93 -3.64
N LYS A 11 -4.69 7.88 -4.77
CA LYS A 11 -6.17 7.88 -4.74
C LYS A 11 -6.69 6.67 -4.00
N LYS A 12 -6.10 5.49 -4.28
CA LYS A 12 -6.47 4.24 -3.60
C LYS A 12 -6.24 4.35 -2.09
N PHE A 13 -5.09 4.84 -1.65
CA PHE A 13 -4.81 5.05 -0.23
C PHE A 13 -5.81 6.01 0.43
N GLU A 14 -6.14 7.13 -0.23
CA GLU A 14 -7.09 8.11 0.30
C GLU A 14 -8.52 7.54 0.38
N LEU A 15 -8.88 6.68 -0.57
CA LEU A 15 -10.15 5.96 -0.54
C LEU A 15 -10.19 4.96 0.62
N ASP A 16 -9.16 4.15 0.78
CA ASP A 16 -9.04 3.18 1.87
C ASP A 16 -9.13 3.86 3.24
N GLN A 17 -8.46 5.00 3.42
CA GLN A 17 -8.55 5.76 4.67
C GLN A 17 -9.98 6.24 4.96
N LYS A 18 -10.70 6.72 3.94
CA LYS A 18 -12.10 7.13 4.11
C LYS A 18 -13.01 5.95 4.46
N ILE A 19 -12.78 4.79 3.86
CA ILE A 19 -13.49 3.55 4.19
C ILE A 19 -13.20 3.15 5.64
N ASP A 20 -11.93 3.14 6.06
CA ASP A 20 -11.54 2.82 7.44
C ASP A 20 -12.18 3.78 8.46
N GLU A 21 -12.24 5.08 8.16
CA GLU A 21 -12.92 6.07 9.01
C GLU A 21 -14.42 5.78 9.13
N LEU A 22 -15.07 5.42 8.02
CA LEU A 22 -16.48 5.07 7.99
C LEU A 22 -16.79 3.81 8.79
N LEU A 23 -15.96 2.77 8.63
CA LEU A 23 -16.08 1.51 9.37
C LEU A 23 -15.94 1.74 10.89
N ARG A 24 -15.01 2.59 11.32
CA ARG A 24 -14.82 2.95 12.74
C ARG A 24 -16.00 3.71 13.33
N SER A 25 -16.80 4.38 12.51
CA SER A 25 -18.00 5.11 12.99
C SER A 25 -19.13 4.22 13.48
N LYS A 26 -19.08 2.90 13.24
CA LYS A 26 -20.05 1.88 13.63
C LYS A 26 -21.52 2.14 13.21
N ASN A 27 -21.73 3.04 12.25
CA ASN A 27 -23.07 3.34 11.74
C ASN A 27 -23.23 2.72 10.34
N VAL A 28 -23.79 1.51 10.30
CA VAL A 28 -23.88 0.67 9.08
C VAL A 28 -24.62 1.40 7.94
N ASP A 29 -25.76 2.04 8.22
CA ASP A 29 -26.56 2.72 7.16
C ASP A 29 -25.83 3.94 6.58
N SER A 30 -25.15 4.71 7.44
CA SER A 30 -24.31 5.83 7.01
C SER A 30 -23.08 5.38 6.24
N ILE A 31 -22.52 4.21 6.56
CA ILE A 31 -21.38 3.60 5.88
C ILE A 31 -21.78 3.22 4.44
N GLN A 32 -22.89 2.53 4.28
CA GLN A 32 -23.38 2.06 2.98
C GLN A 32 -23.61 3.23 2.02
N GLN A 33 -24.32 4.26 2.46
CA GLN A 33 -24.58 5.44 1.62
C GLN A 33 -23.31 6.16 1.22
N LYS A 34 -22.36 6.38 2.15
CA LYS A 34 -21.12 7.10 1.86
C LYS A 34 -20.14 6.31 1.00
N ILE A 35 -20.12 4.98 1.12
CA ILE A 35 -19.34 4.11 0.21
C ILE A 35 -19.93 4.24 -1.21
N GLN A 36 -21.24 4.18 -1.35
CA GLN A 36 -21.91 4.35 -2.65
C GLN A 36 -21.61 5.72 -3.27
N ASP A 37 -21.65 6.79 -2.47
CA ASP A 37 -21.33 8.15 -2.93
C ASP A 37 -19.88 8.31 -3.38
N LEU A 38 -18.92 7.68 -2.66
CA LEU A 38 -17.51 7.69 -3.03
C LEU A 38 -17.26 6.94 -4.34
N ILE A 39 -17.90 5.81 -4.51
CA ILE A 39 -17.82 4.99 -5.71
C ILE A 39 -18.40 5.75 -6.90
N ASN A 40 -19.60 6.29 -6.78
CA ASN A 40 -20.23 7.07 -7.85
C ASN A 40 -19.35 8.24 -8.28
N LYS A 41 -18.73 8.94 -7.34
CA LYS A 41 -17.84 10.07 -7.63
C LYS A 41 -16.56 9.69 -8.38
N GLU A 42 -15.91 8.60 -8.00
CA GLU A 42 -14.67 8.14 -8.66
C GLU A 42 -14.93 7.61 -10.07
N TYR A 43 -16.15 7.09 -10.33
CA TYR A 43 -16.51 6.54 -11.63
C TYR A 43 -17.29 7.51 -12.53
N GLU A 44 -17.67 8.71 -12.06
CA GLU A 44 -18.35 9.72 -12.91
C GLU A 44 -17.57 10.03 -14.20
N ASP A 45 -16.24 10.07 -14.14
CA ASP A 45 -15.42 10.37 -15.31
C ASP A 45 -15.32 9.19 -16.29
N ILE A 46 -15.45 7.95 -15.79
CA ILE A 46 -15.46 6.74 -16.62
C ILE A 46 -16.84 6.56 -17.27
N ILE A 47 -17.90 6.86 -16.53
CA ILE A 47 -19.30 6.79 -16.99
C ILE A 47 -19.54 7.72 -18.19
N LYS A 48 -18.92 8.88 -18.23
CA LYS A 48 -19.07 9.85 -19.34
C LYS A 48 -18.47 9.39 -20.68
N VAL A 49 -17.62 8.35 -20.66
CA VAL A 49 -16.89 7.87 -21.85
C VAL A 49 -17.48 6.55 -22.39
N LEU A 50 -18.39 5.90 -21.67
CA LEU A 50 -18.93 4.59 -22.02
C LEU A 50 -20.32 4.70 -22.69
N ASP A 51 -20.54 3.85 -23.71
CA ASP A 51 -21.85 3.64 -24.33
C ASP A 51 -22.89 3.15 -23.32
N GLU A 52 -24.12 3.71 -23.37
CA GLU A 52 -25.17 3.47 -22.37
C GLU A 52 -25.44 1.99 -22.07
N ASN A 53 -25.40 1.11 -23.08
CA ASN A 53 -25.62 -0.33 -22.91
C ASN A 53 -24.47 -1.06 -22.20
N LYS A 54 -23.23 -0.58 -22.35
CA LYS A 54 -22.07 -1.10 -21.59
C LYS A 54 -22.08 -0.60 -20.16
N LEU A 55 -22.61 0.60 -19.96
CA LEU A 55 -22.73 1.23 -18.66
C LEU A 55 -23.68 0.46 -17.73
N GLU A 56 -24.84 -0.02 -18.25
CA GLU A 56 -25.82 -0.79 -17.47
C GLU A 56 -25.22 -2.09 -16.93
N ASN A 57 -24.59 -2.88 -17.82
CA ASN A 57 -23.94 -4.13 -17.43
C ASN A 57 -22.77 -3.95 -16.43
N ILE A 58 -22.04 -2.84 -16.56
CA ILE A 58 -20.95 -2.50 -15.61
C ILE A 58 -21.54 -2.07 -14.27
N LYS A 59 -22.62 -1.30 -14.25
CA LYS A 59 -23.32 -0.90 -13.04
C LYS A 59 -23.90 -2.10 -12.29
N GLU A 60 -24.55 -3.05 -12.98
CA GLU A 60 -25.05 -4.28 -12.37
C GLU A 60 -23.91 -5.09 -11.74
N SER A 61 -22.91 -5.44 -12.52
CA SER A 61 -21.75 -6.20 -12.03
C SER A 61 -20.99 -5.50 -10.89
N PHE A 62 -21.05 -4.18 -10.86
CA PHE A 62 -20.40 -3.36 -9.85
C PHE A 62 -21.23 -3.29 -8.56
N ASN A 63 -22.55 -3.14 -8.68
CA ASN A 63 -23.47 -3.18 -7.54
C ASN A 63 -23.43 -4.55 -6.85
N ASP A 64 -23.38 -5.66 -7.61
CA ASP A 64 -23.25 -7.00 -7.05
C ASP A 64 -21.96 -7.15 -6.23
N LYS A 65 -20.84 -6.63 -6.74
CA LYS A 65 -19.56 -6.64 -6.00
C LYS A 65 -19.57 -5.76 -4.77
N ILE A 66 -20.30 -4.64 -4.81
CA ILE A 66 -20.46 -3.77 -3.64
C ILE A 66 -21.31 -4.47 -2.58
N GLU A 67 -22.40 -5.12 -2.96
CA GLU A 67 -23.25 -5.88 -2.04
C GLU A 67 -22.46 -7.01 -1.38
N GLU A 68 -21.70 -7.80 -2.14
CA GLU A 68 -20.79 -8.82 -1.59
C GLU A 68 -19.77 -8.24 -0.60
N MET A 69 -19.17 -7.08 -0.92
CA MET A 69 -18.21 -6.42 -0.07
C MET A 69 -18.85 -5.86 1.19
N LEU A 70 -20.05 -5.28 1.09
CA LEU A 70 -20.82 -4.76 2.22
C LEU A 70 -21.29 -5.89 3.14
N ASP A 71 -21.71 -7.03 2.60
CA ASP A 71 -22.07 -8.21 3.37
C ASP A 71 -20.85 -8.80 4.10
N SER A 72 -19.71 -8.82 3.48
CA SER A 72 -18.44 -9.22 4.10
C SER A 72 -18.06 -8.27 5.25
N ILE A 73 -18.16 -6.96 5.02
CA ILE A 73 -17.90 -5.94 6.04
C ILE A 73 -18.90 -6.05 7.19
N ALA A 74 -20.21 -6.19 6.90
CA ALA A 74 -21.25 -6.34 7.91
C ALA A 74 -21.07 -7.62 8.73
N SER A 75 -20.66 -8.71 8.09
CA SER A 75 -20.30 -9.97 8.74
C SER A 75 -19.12 -9.78 9.71
N ASN A 76 -18.05 -9.14 9.25
CA ASN A 76 -16.84 -8.88 10.04
C ASN A 76 -17.13 -7.96 11.24
N LEU A 77 -17.96 -6.94 11.06
CA LEU A 77 -18.40 -6.05 12.15
C LEU A 77 -19.25 -6.79 13.20
N ARG A 78 -20.12 -7.74 12.78
CA ARG A 78 -20.94 -8.57 13.69
C ARG A 78 -20.08 -9.51 14.54
N TYR A 79 -18.98 -10.02 13.98
CA TYR A 79 -18.10 -10.96 14.67
C TYR A 79 -16.94 -10.28 15.42
N GLY A 80 -16.91 -8.95 15.47
CA GLY A 80 -15.91 -8.19 16.23
C GLY A 80 -14.49 -8.33 15.71
N LEU A 81 -14.34 -8.73 14.46
CA LEU A 81 -13.03 -8.78 13.81
C LEU A 81 -12.63 -7.36 13.42
N ASP A 82 -11.60 -6.83 14.06
CA ASP A 82 -10.86 -5.67 13.59
C ASP A 82 -10.16 -6.07 12.26
N TYR A 83 -10.82 -5.80 11.14
CA TYR A 83 -10.27 -6.08 9.82
C TYR A 83 -9.87 -4.76 9.13
N PRO A 84 -8.66 -4.25 9.35
CA PRO A 84 -8.08 -3.36 8.37
C PRO A 84 -7.73 -4.20 7.15
N LEU A 85 -8.18 -3.81 5.96
CA LEU A 85 -7.66 -4.37 4.71
C LEU A 85 -6.14 -4.38 4.80
N SER A 86 -5.51 -5.55 4.71
CA SER A 86 -4.06 -5.64 4.86
C SER A 86 -3.40 -4.79 3.77
N ILE A 87 -2.26 -4.19 4.06
CA ILE A 87 -1.51 -3.39 3.07
C ILE A 87 -1.20 -4.23 1.82
N GLN A 88 -1.02 -5.54 1.99
CA GLN A 88 -0.80 -6.50 0.89
C GLN A 88 -2.00 -6.59 -0.06
N GLU A 89 -3.24 -6.50 0.44
CA GLU A 89 -4.45 -6.49 -0.40
C GLU A 89 -4.63 -5.17 -1.16
N ARG A 90 -3.87 -4.13 -0.82
CA ARG A 90 -3.94 -2.80 -1.42
C ARG A 90 -3.11 -2.63 -2.70
N GLU A 91 -2.57 -3.70 -3.29
CA GLU A 91 -1.67 -3.63 -4.45
C GLU A 91 -0.45 -2.69 -4.22
N ALA A 92 0.01 -2.63 -3.00
CA ALA A 92 1.14 -1.80 -2.63
C ALA A 92 2.46 -2.52 -3.00
N LYS A 93 3.40 -1.78 -3.60
CA LYS A 93 4.76 -2.31 -3.82
C LYS A 93 5.56 -2.23 -2.54
N HIS A 94 5.99 -3.35 -2.01
CA HIS A 94 6.83 -3.41 -0.83
C HIS A 94 8.22 -2.84 -1.16
N ILE A 95 8.65 -1.80 -0.46
CA ILE A 95 9.99 -1.21 -0.59
C ILE A 95 11.00 -2.05 0.17
N GLY A 96 10.65 -2.42 1.40
CA GLY A 96 11.54 -3.12 2.30
C GLY A 96 11.19 -2.91 3.77
N LYS A 97 12.08 -3.38 4.64
CA LYS A 97 11.88 -3.41 6.08
C LYS A 97 13.06 -2.79 6.84
N SER A 98 12.73 -1.95 7.80
CA SER A 98 13.67 -1.43 8.80
C SER A 98 13.49 -2.18 10.11
N SER A 99 14.39 -3.09 10.44
CA SER A 99 14.37 -3.83 11.71
C SER A 99 15.40 -3.29 12.70
N TRP A 100 15.11 -3.41 14.02
CA TRP A 100 16.03 -2.94 15.04
C TRP A 100 17.30 -3.80 15.07
N GLY A 101 18.48 -3.16 15.05
CA GLY A 101 19.77 -3.84 15.05
C GLY A 101 20.21 -4.40 13.69
N TRP A 102 19.44 -4.19 12.61
CA TRP A 102 19.72 -4.70 11.27
C TRP A 102 19.83 -3.57 10.25
N LEU A 103 20.59 -3.79 9.18
CA LEU A 103 20.61 -2.93 8.01
C LEU A 103 19.21 -2.93 7.36
N PHE A 104 18.90 -1.87 6.61
CA PHE A 104 17.67 -1.82 5.83
C PHE A 104 17.66 -2.95 4.79
N ASN A 105 16.61 -3.76 4.77
CA ASN A 105 16.44 -4.85 3.82
C ASN A 105 15.43 -4.46 2.75
N PHE A 106 15.87 -4.33 1.50
CA PHE A 106 15.03 -3.99 0.38
C PHE A 106 14.28 -5.22 -0.15
N GLN A 107 13.06 -4.99 -0.61
CA GLN A 107 12.36 -5.93 -1.48
C GLN A 107 12.77 -5.65 -2.92
N ASP A 108 13.22 -6.69 -3.62
CA ASP A 108 13.53 -6.62 -5.05
C ASP A 108 12.24 -6.39 -5.86
N GLN A 109 12.26 -5.46 -6.79
CA GLN A 109 11.12 -5.12 -7.65
C GLN A 109 11.63 -4.94 -9.09
N ASP A 110 10.76 -5.09 -10.06
CA ASP A 110 11.11 -4.89 -11.48
C ASP A 110 11.67 -3.49 -11.76
N GLU A 111 11.25 -2.49 -10.97
CA GLU A 111 11.68 -1.11 -11.14
C GLU A 111 13.00 -0.78 -10.45
N TRP A 112 13.46 -1.61 -9.50
CA TRP A 112 14.73 -1.41 -8.81
C TRP A 112 15.35 -2.70 -8.29
N HIS A 113 16.63 -2.87 -8.59
CA HIS A 113 17.49 -3.97 -8.16
C HIS A 113 18.74 -3.47 -7.43
N SER A 114 18.85 -2.14 -7.19
CA SER A 114 19.91 -1.50 -6.44
C SER A 114 19.39 -0.24 -5.75
N TYR A 115 20.16 0.25 -4.74
CA TYR A 115 19.80 1.47 -4.03
C TYR A 115 19.73 2.70 -4.96
N GLU A 116 20.67 2.82 -5.90
CA GLU A 116 20.65 3.94 -6.85
C GLU A 116 19.43 3.90 -7.79
N GLN A 117 19.02 2.72 -8.25
CA GLN A 117 17.79 2.57 -9.04
C GLN A 117 16.55 2.95 -8.21
N PHE A 118 16.45 2.45 -6.96
CA PHE A 118 15.38 2.82 -6.04
C PHE A 118 15.33 4.33 -5.80
N LYS A 119 16.46 4.94 -5.47
CA LYS A 119 16.59 6.38 -5.24
C LYS A 119 16.14 7.19 -6.46
N ASN A 120 16.62 6.82 -7.65
CA ASN A 120 16.20 7.45 -8.90
C ASN A 120 14.70 7.30 -9.15
N TYR A 121 14.14 6.12 -8.86
CA TYR A 121 12.72 5.85 -9.02
C TYR A 121 11.86 6.76 -8.13
N ILE A 122 12.14 6.84 -6.82
CA ILE A 122 11.31 7.60 -5.88
C ILE A 122 11.53 9.12 -5.95
N THR A 123 12.66 9.57 -6.51
CA THR A 123 12.94 11.02 -6.70
C THR A 123 12.44 11.54 -8.05
N ASN A 124 12.11 10.66 -8.98
CA ASN A 124 11.54 11.03 -10.27
C ASN A 124 10.06 11.42 -10.10
N LYS A 125 9.75 12.67 -10.47
CA LYS A 125 8.39 13.23 -10.32
C LYS A 125 7.35 12.48 -11.17
N ASP A 126 7.73 11.99 -12.34
CA ASP A 126 6.80 11.27 -13.22
C ASP A 126 6.45 9.89 -12.65
N ASN A 127 7.44 9.17 -12.10
CA ASN A 127 7.21 7.89 -11.44
C ASN A 127 6.32 8.02 -10.20
N MET A 128 6.41 9.14 -9.48
CA MET A 128 5.72 9.38 -8.22
C MET A 128 4.48 10.29 -8.33
N LYS A 129 4.09 10.68 -9.56
CA LYS A 129 2.99 11.62 -9.80
C LYS A 129 1.70 11.27 -9.05
N ASP A 130 1.28 10.00 -9.14
CA ASP A 130 0.05 9.48 -8.53
C ASP A 130 0.34 8.46 -7.42
N LYS A 131 1.56 8.49 -6.86
CA LYS A 131 2.01 7.55 -5.85
C LYS A 131 2.41 8.26 -4.57
N ILE A 132 2.38 7.50 -3.48
CA ILE A 132 2.86 7.91 -2.17
C ILE A 132 3.71 6.80 -1.55
N ILE A 133 4.59 7.17 -0.64
CA ILE A 133 5.30 6.24 0.23
C ILE A 133 4.58 6.23 1.56
N ILE A 134 4.32 5.03 2.09
CA ILE A 134 3.71 4.83 3.41
C ILE A 134 4.49 3.77 4.19
N ASN A 135 4.34 3.77 5.51
CA ASN A 135 4.73 2.65 6.34
C ASN A 135 3.52 1.75 6.69
N GLU A 136 3.76 0.65 7.40
CA GLU A 136 2.72 -0.29 7.84
C GLU A 136 1.66 0.32 8.77
N TYR A 137 1.96 1.50 9.36
CA TYR A 137 1.03 2.26 10.22
C TYR A 137 0.24 3.32 9.46
N ASN A 138 0.30 3.32 8.12
CA ASN A 138 -0.32 4.31 7.24
C ASN A 138 0.24 5.75 7.37
N GLU A 139 1.43 5.90 7.94
CA GLU A 139 2.11 7.20 7.97
C GLU A 139 2.74 7.49 6.60
N LYS A 140 2.44 8.68 6.07
CA LYS A 140 2.96 9.15 4.77
C LYS A 140 4.39 9.63 4.93
N LEU A 141 5.25 9.26 3.99
CA LEU A 141 6.65 9.71 3.92
C LEU A 141 6.92 10.42 2.60
N THR A 142 7.76 11.42 2.66
CA THR A 142 8.37 12.00 1.47
C THR A 142 9.53 11.12 0.97
N PRO A 143 9.92 11.20 -0.32
CA PRO A 143 11.11 10.52 -0.80
C PRO A 143 12.37 10.84 0.02
N LYS A 144 12.51 12.08 0.47
CA LYS A 144 13.65 12.53 1.30
C LYS A 144 13.67 11.85 2.67
N GLU A 145 12.52 11.71 3.32
CA GLU A 145 12.40 11.03 4.61
C GLU A 145 12.70 9.54 4.45
N MET A 146 12.19 8.90 3.40
CA MET A 146 12.48 7.49 3.12
C MET A 146 13.98 7.25 2.90
N LEU A 147 14.65 8.06 2.08
CA LEU A 147 16.09 7.97 1.86
C LEU A 147 16.88 8.19 3.16
N LYS A 148 16.44 9.14 4.00
CA LYS A 148 17.06 9.37 5.30
C LYS A 148 16.97 8.15 6.22
N ILE A 149 15.80 7.51 6.28
CA ILE A 149 15.60 6.28 7.08
C ILE A 149 16.58 5.18 6.63
N ILE A 150 16.72 4.98 5.32
CA ILE A 150 17.63 3.99 4.75
C ILE A 150 19.09 4.35 5.10
N ASP A 151 19.49 5.59 4.85
CA ASP A 151 20.85 6.07 5.10
C ASP A 151 21.22 5.99 6.59
N ASP A 152 20.32 6.36 7.48
CA ASP A 152 20.53 6.29 8.93
C ASP A 152 20.71 4.82 9.37
N LYS A 153 19.96 3.89 8.78
CA LYS A 153 20.12 2.45 9.03
C LYS A 153 21.46 1.91 8.55
N GLN A 154 21.92 2.32 7.39
CA GLN A 154 23.19 1.88 6.82
C GLN A 154 24.42 2.47 7.56
N LYS A 155 24.30 3.68 8.09
CA LYS A 155 25.39 4.38 8.80
C LYS A 155 25.48 4.01 10.28
N ASP A 156 24.42 3.47 10.87
CA ASP A 156 24.42 3.11 12.29
C ASP A 156 25.27 1.86 12.54
N LYS A 157 26.43 2.07 13.16
CA LYS A 157 27.40 1.00 13.47
C LYS A 157 26.85 -0.09 14.42
N ARG A 158 25.69 0.14 15.04
CA ARG A 158 25.00 -0.85 15.88
C ARG A 158 24.19 -1.83 15.04
N ASN A 159 23.93 -1.51 13.78
CA ASN A 159 23.24 -2.38 12.87
C ASN A 159 24.20 -3.41 12.28
N HIS A 160 23.73 -4.62 12.16
CA HIS A 160 24.46 -5.75 11.59
C HIS A 160 23.88 -6.12 10.24
N GLU A 161 24.68 -6.82 9.43
CA GLU A 161 24.13 -7.50 8.26
C GLU A 161 23.03 -8.47 8.71
N ASN A 162 21.92 -8.47 7.98
CA ASN A 162 20.82 -9.38 8.28
C ASN A 162 21.32 -10.83 8.13
N PRO A 163 20.92 -11.76 8.99
CA PRO A 163 21.44 -13.13 8.98
C PRO A 163 21.22 -13.79 7.61
N ASP A 164 22.23 -14.58 7.17
CA ASP A 164 22.25 -15.23 5.86
C ASP A 164 21.20 -16.34 5.65
N ASN A 165 20.32 -16.56 6.62
CA ASN A 165 19.28 -17.59 6.59
C ASN A 165 18.19 -17.33 5.54
N PHE A 166 18.22 -16.20 4.85
CA PHE A 166 17.35 -15.93 3.71
C PHE A 166 18.05 -16.32 2.42
N HIS A 167 17.81 -17.52 1.92
CA HIS A 167 18.36 -18.07 0.68
C HIS A 167 18.11 -17.21 -0.58
N TYR A 168 17.38 -16.10 -0.46
CA TYR A 168 16.96 -15.23 -1.55
C TYR A 168 17.47 -13.79 -1.40
N CYS A 169 18.48 -13.56 -0.55
CA CYS A 169 19.04 -12.22 -0.35
C CYS A 169 20.36 -12.07 -1.10
N ARG A 170 20.56 -10.91 -1.70
CA ARG A 170 21.83 -10.50 -2.34
C ARG A 170 22.29 -9.16 -1.80
N ASN A 171 23.59 -8.95 -1.75
CA ASN A 171 24.19 -7.66 -1.44
C ASN A 171 24.52 -6.94 -2.75
N VAL A 172 24.07 -5.70 -2.91
CA VAL A 172 24.34 -4.84 -4.05
C VAL A 172 24.83 -3.50 -3.51
N ASP A 173 26.14 -3.21 -3.72
CA ASP A 173 26.79 -1.97 -3.29
C ASP A 173 26.61 -1.68 -1.79
N GLY A 174 26.66 -2.71 -0.95
CA GLY A 174 26.51 -2.62 0.51
C GLY A 174 25.06 -2.58 1.00
N TYR A 175 24.07 -2.63 0.09
CA TYR A 175 22.65 -2.71 0.43
C TYR A 175 22.09 -4.12 0.20
N ARG A 176 21.19 -4.54 1.07
CA ARG A 176 20.60 -5.87 1.00
C ARG A 176 19.27 -5.86 0.28
N PHE A 177 19.14 -6.79 -0.68
CA PHE A 177 17.93 -6.99 -1.49
C PHE A 177 17.44 -8.42 -1.35
N SER A 178 16.14 -8.58 -1.09
CA SER A 178 15.45 -9.87 -1.03
C SER A 178 14.53 -10.03 -2.22
N SER A 179 14.60 -11.19 -2.90
CA SER A 179 13.66 -11.58 -3.94
C SER A 179 12.44 -12.34 -3.39
N GLY A 180 12.50 -12.83 -2.15
CA GLY A 180 11.40 -13.48 -1.45
C GLY A 180 10.63 -12.51 -0.55
N ASP A 181 9.35 -12.79 -0.31
CA ASP A 181 8.55 -12.02 0.65
C ASP A 181 9.08 -12.24 2.08
N PHE A 182 9.25 -11.15 2.81
CA PHE A 182 9.73 -11.13 4.20
C PHE A 182 8.83 -10.26 5.10
N SER A 183 7.53 -10.39 4.92
CA SER A 183 6.52 -9.74 5.75
C SER A 183 6.64 -10.12 7.24
#